data_0bfd6eeeea722f5e17722f2d63974cf9
#
_entry.id   0bfd6eeeea722f5e17722f2d63974cf9
#
_cell.length_a   1.000
_cell.length_b   1.000
_cell.length_c   1.000
_cell.angle_alpha   90.00
_cell.angle_beta   90.00
_cell.angle_gamma   90.00
#
_symmetry.space_group_name_H-M   'P 1'
#
loop_
_entity.id
_entity.type
_entity.pdbx_description
1 polymer ?
#
loop_
_entity_poly.entity_id
_entity_poly.type
_entity_poly.pdbx_seq_one_letter_code
_entity_poly.pdbx_strand_id
1 'polypeptide(L)'
;MISLKNKDIISILDVTKEEILYILDISKRMEEEGSSEILKGKVLANLFFEPSTRTRLSFETAMKRLGGQVVGFDELGTTSTVKGESLRDSVKIIEGYCDIIVLRHFLEGASRLTADSVSIPVINAGDGASQHPTQTFVDLYTIKKVKGGLENMSIGFLGDLKYGRTSHSLAYAMSNFGAEMYFISPPSLRIPKDYLEKLESRNVTYHEVESLNEVSSKLDILYCTRIQKERFSDPVEYEKVRGVYKLSKSVMDELSVKDDLKILHPLPRVDEMDESLDATSYAVYFQQAHSGIPVRETLLATVLGAIQ
;
A
#
# COMPACT_ATOMS: atom_id res chain seq x y z
N MET A 1 24.63 -3.05 10.22
CA MET A 1 24.24 -2.25 9.06
C MET A 1 23.08 -2.99 8.37
N ILE A 2 21.97 -2.34 8.10
CA ILE A 2 20.79 -2.96 7.44
C ILE A 2 21.10 -3.02 5.95
N SER A 3 20.94 -4.21 5.35
CA SER A 3 21.08 -4.39 3.91
C SER A 3 19.84 -5.09 3.36
N LEU A 4 19.20 -4.48 2.37
CA LEU A 4 18.05 -5.05 1.65
C LEU A 4 18.46 -5.59 0.26
N LYS A 5 19.76 -5.65 -0.03
CA LYS A 5 20.25 -6.13 -1.32
C LYS A 5 19.76 -7.55 -1.60
N ASN A 6 19.15 -7.75 -2.76
CA ASN A 6 18.53 -8.98 -3.22
C ASN A 6 17.39 -9.52 -2.32
N LYS A 7 16.84 -8.68 -1.43
CA LYS A 7 15.68 -9.06 -0.63
C LYS A 7 14.40 -8.90 -1.45
N ASP A 8 13.56 -9.92 -1.44
CA ASP A 8 12.20 -9.82 -1.95
C ASP A 8 11.33 -8.99 -1.01
N ILE A 9 10.48 -8.14 -1.57
CA ILE A 9 9.50 -7.34 -0.83
C ILE A 9 8.09 -7.85 -1.16
N ILE A 10 7.71 -8.97 -0.57
CA ILE A 10 6.45 -9.68 -0.89
C ILE A 10 5.34 -9.34 0.10
N SER A 11 5.65 -9.32 1.38
CA SER A 11 4.71 -9.01 2.45
C SER A 11 5.32 -8.04 3.44
N ILE A 12 4.51 -7.18 4.03
CA ILE A 12 4.97 -6.32 5.13
C ILE A 12 5.35 -7.13 6.38
N LEU A 13 4.86 -8.36 6.50
CA LEU A 13 5.21 -9.29 7.57
C LEU A 13 6.64 -9.82 7.46
N ASP A 14 7.26 -9.77 6.27
CA ASP A 14 8.62 -10.20 6.01
C ASP A 14 9.65 -9.09 6.30
N VAL A 15 9.19 -7.90 6.77
CA VAL A 15 10.01 -6.71 6.99
C VAL A 15 10.03 -6.36 8.47
N THR A 16 11.22 -6.18 9.05
CA THR A 16 11.36 -5.80 10.46
C THR A 16 11.09 -4.32 10.69
N LYS A 17 10.86 -3.93 11.95
CA LYS A 17 10.70 -2.51 12.34
C LYS A 17 11.90 -1.67 11.90
N GLU A 18 13.09 -2.17 12.11
CA GLU A 18 14.35 -1.51 11.76
C GLU A 18 14.47 -1.30 10.24
N GLU A 19 14.10 -2.31 9.45
CA GLU A 19 14.07 -2.20 7.99
C GLU A 19 13.02 -1.20 7.50
N ILE A 20 11.84 -1.17 8.14
CA ILE A 20 10.82 -0.14 7.87
C ILE A 20 11.42 1.25 8.10
N LEU A 21 11.96 1.50 9.28
CA LEU A 21 12.54 2.81 9.62
C LEU A 21 13.67 3.19 8.66
N TYR A 22 14.53 2.25 8.31
CA TYR A 22 15.60 2.46 7.33
C TYR A 22 15.06 2.88 5.96
N ILE A 23 14.04 2.16 5.44
CA ILE A 23 13.39 2.53 4.16
C ILE A 23 12.80 3.95 4.23
N LEU A 24 12.12 4.29 5.34
CA LEU A 24 11.51 5.62 5.49
C LEU A 24 12.57 6.75 5.56
N ASP A 25 13.70 6.51 6.21
CA ASP A 25 14.78 7.50 6.33
C ASP A 25 15.50 7.71 4.98
N ILE A 26 15.73 6.62 4.23
CA ILE A 26 16.25 6.73 2.85
C ILE A 26 15.25 7.44 1.95
N SER A 27 13.94 7.16 2.09
CA SER A 27 12.90 7.82 1.29
C SER A 27 12.87 9.33 1.52
N LYS A 28 13.11 9.77 2.75
CA LYS A 28 13.24 11.19 3.07
C LYS A 28 14.46 11.81 2.34
N ARG A 29 15.60 11.14 2.38
CA ARG A 29 16.82 11.61 1.67
C ARG A 29 16.58 11.67 0.16
N MET A 30 15.96 10.65 -0.44
CA MET A 30 15.60 10.63 -1.86
C MET A 30 14.69 11.81 -2.24
N GLU A 31 13.71 12.15 -1.38
CA GLU A 31 12.83 13.29 -1.62
C GLU A 31 13.56 14.63 -1.52
N GLU A 32 14.50 14.78 -0.59
CA GLU A 32 15.24 16.04 -0.32
C GLU A 32 16.39 16.27 -1.30
N GLU A 33 17.15 15.23 -1.63
CA GLU A 33 18.37 15.34 -2.45
C GLU A 33 18.08 15.20 -3.94
N GLY A 34 16.91 14.67 -4.30
CA GLY A 34 16.55 14.35 -5.68
C GLY A 34 17.18 13.06 -6.18
N SER A 35 16.89 12.75 -7.44
CA SER A 35 17.31 11.49 -8.07
C SER A 35 18.69 11.63 -8.70
N SER A 36 19.46 10.54 -8.64
CA SER A 36 20.76 10.40 -9.31
C SER A 36 20.75 9.13 -10.18
N GLU A 37 21.65 9.03 -11.15
CA GLU A 37 21.76 7.87 -12.08
C GLU A 37 22.34 6.60 -11.42
N ILE A 38 21.99 6.32 -10.14
CA ILE A 38 22.57 5.21 -9.37
C ILE A 38 22.13 3.82 -9.86
N LEU A 39 21.08 3.73 -10.67
CA LEU A 39 20.62 2.49 -11.32
C LEU A 39 20.88 2.49 -12.83
N LYS A 40 21.81 3.28 -13.33
CA LYS A 40 22.20 3.27 -14.74
C LYS A 40 22.62 1.88 -15.21
N GLY A 41 22.03 1.41 -16.30
CA GLY A 41 22.27 0.08 -16.87
C GLY A 41 21.41 -1.03 -16.25
N LYS A 42 20.61 -0.74 -15.22
CA LYS A 42 19.64 -1.67 -14.63
C LYS A 42 18.31 -1.64 -15.36
N VAL A 43 17.64 -2.78 -15.42
CA VAL A 43 16.34 -2.95 -16.07
C VAL A 43 15.31 -3.46 -15.06
N LEU A 44 14.19 -2.76 -14.96
CA LEU A 44 13.00 -3.17 -14.20
C LEU A 44 12.02 -3.87 -15.13
N ALA A 45 11.58 -5.08 -14.81
CA ALA A 45 10.38 -5.68 -15.39
C ALA A 45 9.15 -5.26 -14.57
N ASN A 46 8.28 -4.43 -15.16
CA ASN A 46 7.09 -3.88 -14.51
C ASN A 46 5.84 -4.61 -15.02
N LEU A 47 5.45 -5.71 -14.32
CA LEU A 47 4.47 -6.70 -14.79
C LEU A 47 3.12 -6.53 -14.09
N PHE A 48 2.15 -5.98 -14.79
CA PHE A 48 0.84 -5.68 -14.24
C PHE A 48 -0.25 -6.54 -14.91
N PHE A 49 -0.62 -7.63 -14.23
CA PHE A 49 -1.72 -8.52 -14.60
C PHE A 49 -3.09 -8.02 -14.11
N GLU A 50 -3.11 -7.02 -13.23
CA GLU A 50 -4.30 -6.31 -12.77
C GLU A 50 -4.09 -4.80 -13.00
N PRO A 51 -5.06 -4.07 -13.58
CA PRO A 51 -4.89 -2.65 -13.89
C PRO A 51 -4.51 -1.80 -12.68
N SER A 52 -3.52 -0.93 -12.84
CA SER A 52 -3.14 0.06 -11.83
C SER A 52 -2.32 1.20 -12.44
N THR A 53 -2.98 2.28 -12.79
CA THR A 53 -2.30 3.45 -13.38
C THR A 53 -1.24 4.05 -12.45
N ARG A 54 -1.63 4.35 -11.20
CA ARG A 54 -0.73 5.04 -10.24
C ARG A 54 0.49 4.19 -9.87
N THR A 55 0.28 2.94 -9.46
CA THR A 55 1.38 2.08 -9.01
C THR A 55 2.35 1.80 -10.15
N ARG A 56 1.83 1.47 -11.35
CA ARG A 56 2.65 1.22 -12.54
C ARG A 56 3.50 2.44 -12.90
N LEU A 57 2.85 3.58 -13.13
CA LEU A 57 3.55 4.81 -13.55
C LEU A 57 4.56 5.28 -12.50
N SER A 58 4.26 5.10 -11.20
CA SER A 58 5.19 5.54 -10.16
C SER A 58 6.44 4.66 -10.06
N PHE A 59 6.35 3.33 -10.26
CA PHE A 59 7.53 2.47 -10.36
C PHE A 59 8.34 2.78 -11.61
N GLU A 60 7.66 2.97 -12.74
CA GLU A 60 8.31 3.36 -13.99
C GLU A 60 9.04 4.71 -13.86
N THR A 61 8.39 5.70 -13.25
CA THR A 61 8.99 7.02 -12.99
C THR A 61 10.17 6.90 -12.04
N ALA A 62 10.03 6.17 -10.94
CA ALA A 62 11.09 5.95 -9.96
C ALA A 62 12.34 5.32 -10.61
N MET A 63 12.16 4.24 -11.39
CA MET A 63 13.27 3.59 -12.07
C MET A 63 13.97 4.51 -13.06
N LYS A 64 13.20 5.26 -13.86
CA LYS A 64 13.75 6.21 -14.84
C LYS A 64 14.49 7.38 -14.17
N ARG A 65 13.99 7.89 -13.05
CA ARG A 65 14.67 8.94 -12.27
C ARG A 65 16.02 8.48 -11.73
N LEU A 66 16.13 7.19 -11.40
CA LEU A 66 17.38 6.58 -10.94
C LEU A 66 18.32 6.17 -12.12
N GLY A 67 17.99 6.55 -13.36
CA GLY A 67 18.80 6.26 -14.54
C GLY A 67 18.63 4.88 -15.13
N GLY A 68 17.71 4.06 -14.58
CA GLY A 68 17.40 2.71 -15.08
C GLY A 68 16.40 2.70 -16.23
N GLN A 69 16.19 1.52 -16.78
CA GLN A 69 15.24 1.26 -17.87
C GLN A 69 14.07 0.42 -17.39
N VAL A 70 12.96 0.45 -18.13
CA VAL A 70 11.75 -0.29 -17.78
C VAL A 70 11.24 -1.03 -19.01
N VAL A 71 10.94 -2.31 -18.80
CA VAL A 71 10.18 -3.17 -19.73
C VAL A 71 8.95 -3.69 -19.00
N GLY A 72 7.92 -4.08 -19.72
CA GLY A 72 6.74 -4.66 -19.07
C GLY A 72 5.45 -4.45 -19.85
N PHE A 73 4.34 -4.80 -19.21
CA PHE A 73 2.98 -4.73 -19.77
C PHE A 73 1.97 -4.38 -18.67
N ASP A 74 0.77 -3.97 -19.10
CA ASP A 74 -0.35 -3.61 -18.22
C ASP A 74 -1.70 -4.21 -18.67
N GLU A 75 -1.68 -5.08 -19.68
CA GLU A 75 -2.84 -5.78 -20.20
C GLU A 75 -2.56 -7.28 -20.36
N LEU A 76 -3.43 -8.11 -19.76
CA LEU A 76 -3.40 -9.58 -19.94
C LEU A 76 -3.52 -10.00 -21.41
N GLY A 77 -4.35 -9.29 -22.17
CA GLY A 77 -4.65 -9.62 -23.57
C GLY A 77 -3.44 -9.58 -24.51
N THR A 78 -2.34 -8.95 -24.11
CA THR A 78 -1.11 -8.82 -24.91
C THR A 78 -0.02 -9.81 -24.51
N THR A 79 -0.26 -10.66 -23.49
CA THR A 79 0.73 -11.58 -22.95
C THR A 79 0.53 -13.02 -23.42
N SER A 80 1.58 -13.85 -23.33
CA SER A 80 1.53 -15.29 -23.65
C SER A 80 0.59 -16.09 -22.76
N THR A 81 0.15 -15.53 -21.61
CA THR A 81 -0.86 -16.16 -20.74
C THR A 81 -2.17 -16.44 -21.45
N VAL A 82 -2.53 -15.63 -22.48
CA VAL A 82 -3.69 -15.88 -23.36
C VAL A 82 -3.56 -17.22 -24.09
N LYS A 83 -2.33 -17.69 -24.31
CA LYS A 83 -2.04 -18.98 -24.96
C LYS A 83 -1.93 -20.13 -23.96
N GLY A 84 -2.18 -19.87 -22.65
CA GLY A 84 -2.08 -20.88 -21.58
C GLY A 84 -0.71 -21.00 -20.92
N GLU A 85 0.23 -20.05 -21.16
CA GLU A 85 1.51 -20.04 -20.47
C GLU A 85 1.32 -19.78 -18.96
N SER A 86 2.01 -20.57 -18.14
CA SER A 86 1.93 -20.39 -16.68
C SER A 86 2.68 -19.14 -16.23
N LEU A 87 2.26 -18.53 -15.10
CA LEU A 87 3.01 -17.42 -14.50
C LEU A 87 4.47 -17.79 -14.24
N ARG A 88 4.71 -19.03 -13.78
CA ARG A 88 6.04 -19.54 -13.48
C ARG A 88 6.95 -19.55 -14.70
N ASP A 89 6.44 -20.01 -15.85
CA ASP A 89 7.23 -20.06 -17.09
C ASP A 89 7.50 -18.64 -17.59
N SER A 90 6.47 -17.78 -17.60
CA SER A 90 6.61 -16.38 -18.00
C SER A 90 7.69 -15.66 -17.19
N VAL A 91 7.69 -15.75 -15.85
CA VAL A 91 8.67 -15.02 -15.02
C VAL A 91 10.07 -15.59 -15.14
N LYS A 92 10.23 -16.91 -15.40
CA LYS A 92 11.53 -17.52 -15.68
C LYS A 92 12.17 -17.04 -16.96
N ILE A 93 11.36 -16.74 -17.98
CA ILE A 93 11.86 -16.14 -19.23
C ILE A 93 12.21 -14.68 -19.00
N ILE A 94 11.33 -13.94 -18.32
CA ILE A 94 11.49 -12.50 -18.05
C ILE A 94 12.71 -12.22 -17.16
N GLU A 95 13.05 -13.12 -16.24
CA GLU A 95 14.26 -13.03 -15.41
C GLU A 95 15.53 -12.78 -16.26
N GLY A 96 15.63 -13.37 -17.44
CA GLY A 96 16.75 -13.16 -18.36
C GLY A 96 16.81 -11.76 -19.01
N TYR A 97 15.78 -10.92 -18.83
CA TYR A 97 15.68 -9.61 -19.46
C TYR A 97 15.82 -8.44 -18.48
N CYS A 98 15.87 -8.69 -17.18
CA CYS A 98 15.81 -7.65 -16.16
C CYS A 98 16.64 -7.98 -14.92
N ASP A 99 16.84 -6.97 -14.07
CA ASP A 99 17.55 -7.08 -12.79
C ASP A 99 16.60 -7.20 -11.59
N ILE A 100 15.35 -6.83 -11.77
CA ILE A 100 14.31 -6.80 -10.73
C ILE A 100 12.91 -6.90 -11.37
N ILE A 101 12.00 -7.59 -10.68
CA ILE A 101 10.60 -7.71 -11.10
C ILE A 101 9.71 -6.96 -10.11
N VAL A 102 8.85 -6.09 -10.60
CA VAL A 102 7.69 -5.55 -9.88
C VAL A 102 6.45 -6.23 -10.43
N LEU A 103 5.75 -6.98 -9.58
CA LEU A 103 4.56 -7.75 -9.97
C LEU A 103 3.29 -7.23 -9.31
N ARG A 104 2.26 -7.01 -10.11
CA ARG A 104 0.88 -6.87 -9.66
C ARG A 104 0.01 -7.93 -10.29
N HIS A 105 -0.72 -8.70 -9.47
CA HIS A 105 -1.51 -9.83 -9.94
C HIS A 105 -2.87 -9.92 -9.24
N PHE A 106 -3.88 -10.48 -9.91
CA PHE A 106 -5.22 -10.65 -9.36
C PHE A 106 -5.34 -11.86 -8.42
N LEU A 107 -4.44 -12.84 -8.51
CA LEU A 107 -4.40 -14.00 -7.62
C LEU A 107 -3.51 -13.73 -6.42
N GLU A 108 -3.99 -14.14 -5.24
CA GLU A 108 -3.20 -14.16 -4.02
C GLU A 108 -2.05 -15.14 -4.10
N GLY A 109 -0.90 -14.78 -3.53
CA GLY A 109 0.31 -15.61 -3.55
C GLY A 109 1.11 -15.57 -4.85
N ALA A 110 0.63 -14.89 -5.90
CA ALA A 110 1.34 -14.79 -7.17
C ALA A 110 2.74 -14.17 -7.05
N SER A 111 2.89 -13.17 -6.19
CA SER A 111 4.19 -12.53 -5.93
C SER A 111 5.16 -13.47 -5.21
N ARG A 112 4.68 -14.28 -4.27
CA ARG A 112 5.49 -15.31 -3.59
C ARG A 112 5.91 -16.40 -4.58
N LEU A 113 4.97 -16.91 -5.37
CA LEU A 113 5.29 -17.89 -6.43
C LEU A 113 6.34 -17.36 -7.39
N THR A 114 6.27 -16.08 -7.74
CA THR A 114 7.26 -15.43 -8.61
C THR A 114 8.63 -15.40 -7.92
N ALA A 115 8.70 -14.92 -6.68
CA ALA A 115 9.95 -14.88 -5.91
C ALA A 115 10.59 -16.28 -5.76
N ASP A 116 9.78 -17.31 -5.47
CA ASP A 116 10.25 -18.69 -5.37
C ASP A 116 10.69 -19.30 -6.72
N SER A 117 10.35 -18.64 -7.83
CA SER A 117 10.64 -19.14 -9.18
C SER A 117 11.86 -18.51 -9.85
N VAL A 118 12.30 -17.33 -9.39
CA VAL A 118 13.41 -16.57 -9.99
C VAL A 118 14.53 -16.32 -8.98
N SER A 119 15.72 -15.94 -9.46
CA SER A 119 16.89 -15.64 -8.61
C SER A 119 17.12 -14.13 -8.42
N ILE A 120 16.42 -13.31 -9.17
CA ILE A 120 16.44 -11.85 -9.05
C ILE A 120 15.34 -11.38 -8.09
N PRO A 121 15.52 -10.20 -7.44
CA PRO A 121 14.56 -9.73 -6.45
C PRO A 121 13.18 -9.40 -7.06
N VAL A 122 12.14 -9.65 -6.27
CA VAL A 122 10.74 -9.41 -6.61
C VAL A 122 10.11 -8.44 -5.62
N ILE A 123 9.39 -7.44 -6.15
CA ILE A 123 8.58 -6.49 -5.35
C ILE A 123 7.11 -6.71 -5.66
N ASN A 124 6.32 -6.97 -4.62
CA ASN A 124 4.86 -7.08 -4.70
C ASN A 124 4.20 -5.70 -4.80
N ALA A 125 3.61 -5.39 -5.94
CA ALA A 125 2.81 -4.18 -6.20
C ALA A 125 1.29 -4.40 -5.98
N GLY A 126 0.94 -5.46 -5.26
CA GLY A 126 -0.42 -5.87 -4.90
C GLY A 126 -0.82 -7.20 -5.53
N ASP A 127 -1.14 -8.20 -4.71
CA ASP A 127 -1.61 -9.51 -5.14
C ASP A 127 -2.97 -9.86 -4.49
N GLY A 128 -3.99 -10.04 -5.31
CA GLY A 128 -5.34 -10.39 -4.87
C GLY A 128 -5.89 -9.45 -3.79
N ALA A 129 -6.45 -10.01 -2.72
CA ALA A 129 -6.88 -9.30 -1.52
C ALA A 129 -5.84 -9.41 -0.37
N SER A 130 -4.66 -10.01 -0.61
CA SER A 130 -3.67 -10.34 0.41
C SER A 130 -2.85 -9.13 0.88
N GLN A 131 -1.82 -8.72 0.14
CA GLN A 131 -0.85 -7.73 0.59
C GLN A 131 -0.54 -6.66 -0.47
N HIS A 132 -0.19 -5.46 0.01
CA HIS A 132 0.36 -4.40 -0.84
C HIS A 132 1.48 -3.66 -0.08
N PRO A 133 2.64 -4.32 0.14
CA PRO A 133 3.70 -3.78 1.00
C PRO A 133 4.22 -2.42 0.53
N THR A 134 4.28 -2.19 -0.78
CA THR A 134 4.76 -0.91 -1.29
C THR A 134 3.80 0.25 -1.03
N GLN A 135 2.48 0.00 -0.96
CA GLN A 135 1.53 1.01 -0.50
C GLN A 135 1.71 1.27 1.00
N THR A 136 1.94 0.23 1.79
CA THR A 136 2.19 0.38 3.23
C THR A 136 3.39 1.29 3.50
N PHE A 137 4.50 1.15 2.78
CA PHE A 137 5.64 2.06 2.92
C PHE A 137 5.28 3.51 2.56
N VAL A 138 4.46 3.71 1.52
CA VAL A 138 3.96 5.05 1.15
C VAL A 138 3.11 5.64 2.27
N ASP A 139 2.24 4.83 2.86
CA ASP A 139 1.35 5.24 3.96
C ASP A 139 2.18 5.60 5.20
N LEU A 140 3.10 4.72 5.61
CA LEU A 140 4.00 4.96 6.76
C LEU A 140 4.90 6.19 6.56
N TYR A 141 5.44 6.36 5.36
CA TYR A 141 6.25 7.53 5.03
C TYR A 141 5.43 8.82 5.14
N THR A 142 4.21 8.80 4.63
CA THR A 142 3.30 9.95 4.72
C THR A 142 2.92 10.25 6.16
N ILE A 143 2.54 9.22 6.95
CA ILE A 143 2.23 9.38 8.38
C ILE A 143 3.42 9.99 9.12
N LYS A 144 4.63 9.41 8.96
CA LYS A 144 5.85 9.93 9.59
C LYS A 144 6.11 11.39 9.20
N LYS A 145 5.88 11.75 7.95
CA LYS A 145 6.09 13.12 7.42
C LYS A 145 5.11 14.12 8.03
N VAL A 146 3.82 13.78 8.15
CA VAL A 146 2.78 14.72 8.61
C VAL A 146 2.59 14.73 10.13
N LYS A 147 3.01 13.67 10.83
CA LYS A 147 2.88 13.54 12.30
C LYS A 147 4.23 13.60 13.04
N GLY A 148 5.34 13.60 12.32
CA GLY A 148 6.69 13.63 12.90
C GLY A 148 7.21 12.30 13.43
N GLY A 149 6.39 11.24 13.47
CA GLY A 149 6.74 9.90 13.95
C GLY A 149 5.68 8.86 13.61
N LEU A 150 5.83 7.66 14.18
CA LEU A 150 4.88 6.56 14.01
C LEU A 150 4.41 5.96 15.34
N GLU A 151 5.06 6.28 16.45
CA GLU A 151 4.87 5.62 17.73
C GLU A 151 3.56 6.04 18.41
N ASN A 152 2.87 5.06 19.01
CA ASN A 152 1.72 5.23 19.91
C ASN A 152 0.56 6.05 19.31
N MET A 153 0.31 5.92 18.02
CA MET A 153 -0.78 6.63 17.34
C MET A 153 -2.11 5.90 17.46
N SER A 154 -3.19 6.67 17.47
CA SER A 154 -4.56 6.16 17.34
C SER A 154 -4.99 6.25 15.87
N ILE A 155 -5.19 5.09 15.22
CA ILE A 155 -5.51 4.99 13.79
C ILE A 155 -6.89 4.39 13.59
N GLY A 156 -7.77 5.13 12.90
CA GLY A 156 -9.05 4.64 12.40
C GLY A 156 -8.92 4.11 10.97
N PHE A 157 -9.37 2.88 10.74
CA PHE A 157 -9.52 2.30 9.42
C PHE A 157 -11.01 2.31 9.06
N LEU A 158 -11.39 3.06 8.03
CA LEU A 158 -12.79 3.29 7.65
C LEU A 158 -13.08 2.71 6.27
N GLY A 159 -14.12 1.91 6.14
CA GLY A 159 -14.66 1.45 4.86
C GLY A 159 -14.70 -0.07 4.71
N ASP A 160 -14.20 -0.58 3.57
CA ASP A 160 -14.14 -2.02 3.29
C ASP A 160 -12.92 -2.65 3.97
N LEU A 161 -13.11 -3.19 5.14
CA LEU A 161 -12.05 -3.85 5.91
C LEU A 161 -11.99 -5.36 5.64
N LYS A 162 -13.00 -5.91 4.94
CA LYS A 162 -13.02 -7.33 4.58
C LYS A 162 -12.06 -7.63 3.42
N TYR A 163 -12.06 -6.81 2.38
CA TYR A 163 -11.26 -6.99 1.17
C TYR A 163 -10.13 -5.95 1.05
N GLY A 164 -9.99 -5.08 2.05
CA GLY A 164 -9.08 -3.95 2.07
C GLY A 164 -7.63 -4.31 2.33
N ARG A 165 -6.92 -4.93 1.36
CA ARG A 165 -5.51 -5.34 1.51
C ARG A 165 -4.58 -4.24 2.02
N THR A 166 -4.84 -2.97 1.70
CA THR A 166 -4.04 -1.84 2.16
C THR A 166 -4.24 -1.57 3.66
N SER A 167 -5.49 -1.67 4.14
CA SER A 167 -5.80 -1.59 5.57
C SER A 167 -5.15 -2.72 6.36
N HIS A 168 -5.22 -3.97 5.84
CA HIS A 168 -4.58 -5.13 6.46
C HIS A 168 -3.07 -4.94 6.60
N SER A 169 -2.41 -4.58 5.49
CA SER A 169 -0.96 -4.38 5.48
C SER A 169 -0.52 -3.23 6.39
N LEU A 170 -1.25 -2.11 6.39
CA LEU A 170 -0.94 -0.97 7.25
C LEU A 170 -1.16 -1.29 8.74
N ALA A 171 -2.24 -2.01 9.08
CA ALA A 171 -2.47 -2.45 10.45
C ALA A 171 -1.31 -3.33 10.97
N TYR A 172 -0.84 -4.29 10.16
CA TYR A 172 0.33 -5.08 10.52
C TYR A 172 1.61 -4.25 10.69
N ALA A 173 1.85 -3.29 9.81
CA ALA A 173 3.01 -2.42 9.93
C ALA A 173 2.95 -1.57 11.20
N MET A 174 1.81 -0.96 11.49
CA MET A 174 1.60 -0.10 12.65
C MET A 174 1.60 -0.88 13.98
N SER A 175 1.38 -2.20 13.96
CA SER A 175 1.55 -3.05 15.14
C SER A 175 2.98 -3.01 15.72
N ASN A 176 3.99 -2.72 14.89
CA ASN A 176 5.38 -2.58 15.33
C ASN A 176 5.66 -1.26 16.08
N PHE A 177 4.71 -0.31 16.05
CA PHE A 177 4.86 1.05 16.57
C PHE A 177 3.93 1.36 17.74
N GLY A 178 3.29 0.34 18.33
CA GLY A 178 2.41 0.51 19.49
C GLY A 178 1.11 1.27 19.18
N ALA A 179 0.64 1.22 17.94
CA ALA A 179 -0.58 1.91 17.55
C ALA A 179 -1.83 1.28 18.17
N GLU A 180 -2.76 2.12 18.63
CA GLU A 180 -4.14 1.74 18.97
C GLU A 180 -5.00 1.84 17.71
N MET A 181 -5.75 0.78 17.39
CA MET A 181 -6.45 0.65 16.12
C MET A 181 -7.97 0.64 16.28
N TYR A 182 -8.66 1.36 15.43
CA TYR A 182 -10.12 1.43 15.38
C TYR A 182 -10.59 0.97 13.99
N PHE A 183 -11.22 -0.21 13.94
CA PHE A 183 -11.78 -0.77 12.71
C PHE A 183 -13.24 -0.35 12.58
N ILE A 184 -13.51 0.58 11.67
CA ILE A 184 -14.80 1.25 11.50
C ILE A 184 -15.44 0.73 10.22
N SER A 185 -16.38 -0.20 10.35
CA SER A 185 -17.02 -0.85 9.21
C SER A 185 -18.40 -1.40 9.56
N PRO A 186 -19.31 -1.53 8.58
CA PRO A 186 -20.55 -2.26 8.79
C PRO A 186 -20.25 -3.74 9.06
N PRO A 187 -21.15 -4.49 9.72
CA PRO A 187 -20.91 -5.89 10.10
C PRO A 187 -20.49 -6.82 8.96
N SER A 188 -21.00 -6.58 7.75
CA SER A 188 -20.68 -7.38 6.55
C SER A 188 -19.29 -7.12 5.96
N LEU A 189 -18.64 -6.00 6.34
CA LEU A 189 -17.33 -5.58 5.86
C LEU A 189 -16.26 -5.51 6.96
N ARG A 190 -16.50 -6.17 8.09
CA ARG A 190 -15.52 -6.27 9.17
C ARG A 190 -14.23 -6.93 8.71
N ILE A 191 -13.15 -6.55 9.36
CA ILE A 191 -11.84 -7.17 9.16
C ILE A 191 -11.94 -8.68 9.48
N PRO A 192 -11.34 -9.57 8.67
CA PRO A 192 -11.40 -11.02 8.92
C PRO A 192 -10.70 -11.40 10.22
N LYS A 193 -11.25 -12.42 10.91
CA LYS A 193 -10.77 -12.85 12.23
C LYS A 193 -9.30 -13.27 12.25
N ASP A 194 -8.82 -13.90 11.19
CA ASP A 194 -7.42 -14.31 11.10
C ASP A 194 -6.42 -13.13 11.12
N TYR A 195 -6.86 -11.93 10.68
CA TYR A 195 -6.10 -10.70 10.84
C TYR A 195 -6.11 -10.20 12.30
N LEU A 196 -7.27 -10.26 12.96
CA LEU A 196 -7.39 -9.86 14.38
C LEU A 196 -6.56 -10.77 15.27
N GLU A 197 -6.61 -12.09 15.08
CA GLU A 197 -5.79 -13.07 15.82
C GLU A 197 -4.29 -12.78 15.70
N LYS A 198 -3.83 -12.37 14.51
CA LYS A 198 -2.43 -11.95 14.31
C LYS A 198 -2.10 -10.65 15.03
N LEU A 199 -3.01 -9.69 15.11
CA LEU A 199 -2.82 -8.45 15.87
C LEU A 199 -2.81 -8.73 17.38
N GLU A 200 -3.69 -9.60 17.87
CA GLU A 200 -3.72 -10.06 19.25
C GLU A 200 -2.41 -10.75 19.65
N SER A 201 -1.86 -11.60 18.79
CA SER A 201 -0.57 -12.26 19.04
C SER A 201 0.61 -11.28 19.16
N ARG A 202 0.43 -10.04 18.70
CA ARG A 202 1.39 -8.93 18.81
C ARG A 202 1.05 -7.95 19.93
N ASN A 203 0.08 -8.27 20.79
CA ASN A 203 -0.42 -7.43 21.88
C ASN A 203 -0.91 -6.04 21.40
N VAL A 204 -1.54 -5.97 20.25
CA VAL A 204 -2.11 -4.74 19.71
C VAL A 204 -3.47 -4.48 20.35
N THR A 205 -3.67 -3.26 20.85
CA THR A 205 -5.00 -2.81 21.29
C THR A 205 -5.82 -2.40 20.06
N TYR A 206 -6.98 -3.03 19.88
CA TYR A 206 -7.89 -2.67 18.78
C TYR A 206 -9.36 -2.65 19.25
N HIS A 207 -10.18 -1.95 18.48
CA HIS A 207 -11.62 -1.80 18.70
C HIS A 207 -12.35 -1.95 17.37
N GLU A 208 -13.43 -2.74 17.34
CA GLU A 208 -14.34 -2.80 16.20
C GLU A 208 -15.57 -1.95 16.51
N VAL A 209 -15.86 -0.97 15.67
CA VAL A 209 -17.01 -0.05 15.81
C VAL A 209 -17.73 0.10 14.47
N GLU A 210 -18.98 0.55 14.49
CA GLU A 210 -19.78 0.73 13.27
C GLU A 210 -19.88 2.19 12.85
N SER A 211 -19.63 3.13 13.77
CA SER A 211 -19.73 4.58 13.50
C SER A 211 -18.43 5.31 13.81
N LEU A 212 -18.05 6.20 12.89
CA LEU A 212 -16.91 7.11 13.09
C LEU A 212 -17.14 8.05 14.30
N ASN A 213 -18.39 8.43 14.58
CA ASN A 213 -18.74 9.30 15.72
C ASN A 213 -18.29 8.74 17.07
N GLU A 214 -18.21 7.41 17.22
CA GLU A 214 -17.84 6.77 18.47
C GLU A 214 -16.37 6.99 18.85
N VAL A 215 -15.54 7.26 17.84
CA VAL A 215 -14.07 7.26 18.01
C VAL A 215 -13.37 8.48 17.41
N SER A 216 -14.06 9.34 16.69
CA SER A 216 -13.49 10.46 15.93
C SER A 216 -12.57 11.36 16.74
N SER A 217 -12.91 11.64 18.01
CA SER A 217 -12.10 12.49 18.92
C SER A 217 -10.79 11.86 19.40
N LYS A 218 -10.61 10.55 19.19
CA LYS A 218 -9.41 9.82 19.59
C LYS A 218 -8.36 9.75 18.50
N LEU A 219 -8.76 9.85 17.23
CA LEU A 219 -7.93 9.52 16.08
C LEU A 219 -6.85 10.57 15.78
N ASP A 220 -5.64 10.11 15.53
CA ASP A 220 -4.55 10.89 14.94
C ASP A 220 -4.56 10.78 13.42
N ILE A 221 -4.91 9.58 12.93
CA ILE A 221 -5.00 9.24 11.51
C ILE A 221 -6.36 8.59 11.24
N LEU A 222 -7.01 8.99 10.16
CA LEU A 222 -8.15 8.31 9.57
C LEU A 222 -7.74 7.78 8.19
N TYR A 223 -7.60 6.47 8.09
CA TYR A 223 -7.28 5.77 6.84
C TYR A 223 -8.56 5.28 6.19
N CYS A 224 -8.98 5.94 5.11
CA CYS A 224 -10.22 5.63 4.41
C CYS A 224 -9.97 4.74 3.21
N THR A 225 -10.87 3.78 2.98
CA THR A 225 -10.86 2.94 1.79
C THR A 225 -12.24 2.90 1.14
N ARG A 226 -12.26 2.84 -0.20
CA ARG A 226 -13.50 2.63 -0.93
C ARG A 226 -14.05 1.22 -0.73
N ILE A 227 -15.34 1.04 -0.90
CA ILE A 227 -15.95 -0.29 -0.97
C ILE A 227 -15.68 -0.84 -2.37
N GLN A 228 -15.03 -2.00 -2.45
CA GLN A 228 -14.53 -2.59 -3.70
C GLN A 228 -15.62 -3.42 -4.39
N LYS A 229 -16.47 -2.76 -5.23
CA LYS A 229 -17.56 -3.42 -5.97
C LYS A 229 -17.13 -4.70 -6.68
N GLU A 230 -15.93 -4.68 -7.25
CA GLU A 230 -15.34 -5.79 -8.02
C GLU A 230 -15.02 -7.04 -7.18
N ARG A 231 -15.10 -6.96 -5.86
CA ARG A 231 -14.88 -8.08 -4.92
C ARG A 231 -16.18 -8.76 -4.45
N PHE A 232 -17.34 -8.17 -4.76
CA PHE A 232 -18.63 -8.76 -4.40
C PHE A 232 -19.07 -9.72 -5.49
N SER A 233 -19.38 -10.96 -5.09
CA SER A 233 -19.98 -11.95 -5.99
C SER A 233 -21.45 -11.66 -6.28
N ASP A 234 -22.16 -11.02 -5.33
CA ASP A 234 -23.55 -10.61 -5.47
C ASP A 234 -23.66 -9.08 -5.49
N PRO A 235 -24.15 -8.47 -6.60
CA PRO A 235 -24.39 -7.04 -6.68
C PRO A 235 -25.36 -6.50 -5.61
N VAL A 236 -26.31 -7.32 -5.14
CA VAL A 236 -27.29 -6.93 -4.11
C VAL A 236 -26.58 -6.68 -2.76
N GLU A 237 -25.59 -7.48 -2.42
CA GLU A 237 -24.80 -7.28 -1.21
C GLU A 237 -23.99 -5.97 -1.27
N TYR A 238 -23.45 -5.61 -2.44
CA TYR A 238 -22.78 -4.33 -2.64
C TYR A 238 -23.73 -3.14 -2.42
N GLU A 239 -24.95 -3.19 -2.98
CA GLU A 239 -25.90 -2.08 -2.85
C GLU A 239 -26.35 -1.83 -1.40
N LYS A 240 -26.30 -2.85 -0.52
CA LYS A 240 -26.60 -2.70 0.92
C LYS A 240 -25.55 -1.86 1.67
N VAL A 241 -24.32 -1.83 1.18
CA VAL A 241 -23.20 -1.16 1.86
C VAL A 241 -22.69 0.06 1.10
N ARG A 242 -23.13 0.24 -0.13
CA ARG A 242 -22.77 1.39 -0.95
C ARG A 242 -23.17 2.69 -0.24
N GLY A 243 -22.20 3.62 -0.11
CA GLY A 243 -22.42 4.94 0.48
C GLY A 243 -22.72 4.96 1.99
N VAL A 244 -22.52 3.83 2.71
CA VAL A 244 -22.68 3.78 4.18
C VAL A 244 -21.76 4.78 4.87
N TYR A 245 -20.56 4.98 4.34
CA TYR A 245 -19.64 6.01 4.80
C TYR A 245 -19.40 7.00 3.66
N LYS A 246 -19.75 8.24 3.89
CA LYS A 246 -19.44 9.35 2.99
C LYS A 246 -18.82 10.48 3.79
N LEU A 247 -17.52 10.66 3.64
CA LEU A 247 -16.81 11.78 4.25
C LEU A 247 -16.91 13.02 3.39
N SER A 248 -17.31 14.14 4.00
CA SER A 248 -17.31 15.46 3.40
C SER A 248 -16.84 16.47 4.42
N LYS A 249 -16.55 17.70 3.98
CA LYS A 249 -16.22 18.78 4.91
C LYS A 249 -17.34 19.00 5.94
N SER A 250 -18.61 18.99 5.52
CA SER A 250 -19.74 19.16 6.44
C SER A 250 -19.82 18.05 7.49
N VAL A 251 -19.57 16.79 7.12
CA VAL A 251 -19.51 15.68 8.06
C VAL A 251 -18.37 15.88 9.06
N MET A 252 -17.19 16.29 8.60
CA MET A 252 -16.05 16.52 9.48
C MET A 252 -16.26 17.70 10.44
N ASP A 253 -16.98 18.75 9.99
CA ASP A 253 -17.31 19.92 10.82
C ASP A 253 -18.31 19.58 11.95
N GLU A 254 -19.11 18.51 11.78
CA GLU A 254 -20.05 18.00 12.80
C GLU A 254 -19.40 17.05 13.81
N LEU A 255 -18.25 16.48 13.46
CA LEU A 255 -17.52 15.55 14.31
C LEU A 255 -16.60 16.27 15.28
N SER A 256 -16.48 15.72 16.49
CA SER A 256 -15.40 16.12 17.40
C SER A 256 -14.14 15.37 16.98
N VAL A 257 -13.17 16.09 16.41
CA VAL A 257 -11.90 15.53 15.93
C VAL A 257 -10.70 16.29 16.53
N LYS A 258 -9.53 15.68 16.55
CA LYS A 258 -8.29 16.37 16.92
C LYS A 258 -7.94 17.42 15.85
N ASP A 259 -7.41 18.56 16.25
CA ASP A 259 -7.01 19.65 15.34
C ASP A 259 -5.97 19.21 14.31
N ASP A 260 -5.13 18.25 14.67
CA ASP A 260 -4.06 17.72 13.85
C ASP A 260 -4.40 16.37 13.18
N LEU A 261 -5.67 15.92 13.24
CA LEU A 261 -6.13 14.73 12.50
C LEU A 261 -5.70 14.82 11.04
N LYS A 262 -5.24 13.69 10.47
CA LYS A 262 -4.97 13.58 9.03
C LYS A 262 -5.76 12.44 8.41
N ILE A 263 -6.28 12.70 7.21
CA ILE A 263 -7.06 11.73 6.43
C ILE A 263 -6.18 11.24 5.28
N LEU A 264 -5.94 9.92 5.26
CA LEU A 264 -5.25 9.20 4.20
C LEU A 264 -6.24 8.37 3.38
N HIS A 265 -5.90 8.15 2.11
CA HIS A 265 -6.66 7.29 1.21
C HIS A 265 -5.74 6.73 0.12
N PRO A 266 -5.68 5.40 -0.11
CA PRO A 266 -4.79 4.80 -1.12
C PRO A 266 -5.20 5.12 -2.57
N LEU A 267 -6.37 5.74 -2.75
CA LEU A 267 -6.96 6.08 -4.04
C LEU A 267 -7.19 4.84 -4.96
N PRO A 268 -8.12 4.86 -5.93
CA PRO A 268 -9.01 5.99 -6.24
C PRO A 268 -10.12 6.14 -5.21
N ARG A 269 -10.53 7.35 -4.94
CA ARG A 269 -11.82 7.61 -4.28
C ARG A 269 -12.93 7.58 -5.32
N VAL A 270 -14.14 7.24 -4.90
CA VAL A 270 -15.34 7.21 -5.74
C VAL A 270 -16.45 8.03 -5.06
N ASP A 271 -17.28 7.41 -4.23
CA ASP A 271 -18.41 8.03 -3.54
C ASP A 271 -18.25 8.11 -2.01
N GLU A 272 -17.21 7.47 -1.46
CA GLU A 272 -16.91 7.46 -0.02
C GLU A 272 -16.27 8.75 0.50
N MET A 273 -15.72 9.58 -0.40
CA MET A 273 -15.00 10.81 -0.02
C MET A 273 -15.31 11.94 -1.00
N ASP A 274 -15.91 13.00 -0.49
CA ASP A 274 -16.30 14.19 -1.25
C ASP A 274 -15.11 15.13 -1.51
N GLU A 275 -15.11 15.81 -2.67
CA GLU A 275 -14.07 16.76 -3.06
C GLU A 275 -13.96 17.98 -2.13
N SER A 276 -15.00 18.29 -1.36
CA SER A 276 -14.96 19.38 -0.38
C SER A 276 -13.89 19.20 0.71
N LEU A 277 -13.39 17.97 0.90
CA LEU A 277 -12.28 17.68 1.80
C LEU A 277 -10.92 18.16 1.28
N ASP A 278 -10.74 18.28 -0.04
CA ASP A 278 -9.44 18.53 -0.65
C ASP A 278 -8.76 19.83 -0.17
N ALA A 279 -9.55 20.84 0.15
CA ALA A 279 -9.07 22.13 0.65
C ALA A 279 -8.93 22.19 2.19
N THR A 280 -9.20 21.10 2.90
CA THR A 280 -9.12 21.06 4.37
C THR A 280 -7.70 20.72 4.84
N SER A 281 -7.36 21.10 6.08
CA SER A 281 -6.11 20.71 6.73
C SER A 281 -6.02 19.21 7.04
N TYR A 282 -7.12 18.50 6.97
CA TYR A 282 -7.17 17.04 7.17
C TYR A 282 -6.62 16.25 5.98
N ALA A 283 -6.85 16.74 4.74
CA ALA A 283 -6.60 16.03 3.50
C ALA A 283 -5.11 15.93 3.20
N VAL A 284 -4.55 14.71 3.27
CA VAL A 284 -3.15 14.43 2.88
C VAL A 284 -3.02 13.33 1.83
N TYR A 285 -4.11 12.80 1.29
CA TYR A 285 -4.12 11.67 0.36
C TYR A 285 -3.49 11.95 -1.01
N PHE A 286 -3.47 13.19 -1.49
CA PHE A 286 -2.70 13.53 -2.70
C PHE A 286 -1.21 13.63 -2.39
N GLN A 287 -0.84 14.19 -1.24
CA GLN A 287 0.54 14.18 -0.75
C GLN A 287 1.02 12.73 -0.55
N GLN A 288 0.16 11.86 0.02
CA GLN A 288 0.40 10.43 0.14
C GLN A 288 0.68 9.79 -1.22
N ALA A 289 -0.13 10.07 -2.24
CA ALA A 289 0.09 9.54 -3.58
C ALA A 289 1.45 9.98 -4.17
N HIS A 290 1.84 11.25 -3.98
CA HIS A 290 3.13 11.78 -4.42
C HIS A 290 4.32 11.18 -3.65
N SER A 291 4.17 10.86 -2.37
CA SER A 291 5.15 10.14 -1.57
C SER A 291 5.51 8.76 -2.14
N GLY A 292 4.70 8.26 -3.06
CA GLY A 292 4.98 7.03 -3.78
C GLY A 292 6.24 7.06 -4.63
N ILE A 293 6.71 8.20 -5.11
CA ILE A 293 7.94 8.29 -5.93
C ILE A 293 9.18 8.04 -5.06
N PRO A 294 9.49 8.86 -4.03
CA PRO A 294 10.70 8.65 -3.24
C PRO A 294 10.72 7.29 -2.53
N VAL A 295 9.58 6.77 -2.10
CA VAL A 295 9.51 5.43 -1.50
C VAL A 295 9.87 4.34 -2.52
N ARG A 296 9.37 4.42 -3.76
CA ARG A 296 9.69 3.42 -4.80
C ARG A 296 11.11 3.56 -5.33
N GLU A 297 11.65 4.77 -5.41
CA GLU A 297 13.07 5.02 -5.67
C GLU A 297 13.93 4.31 -4.61
N THR A 298 13.59 4.47 -3.33
CA THR A 298 14.27 3.81 -2.21
C THR A 298 14.21 2.29 -2.32
N LEU A 299 13.03 1.71 -2.55
CA LEU A 299 12.87 0.27 -2.66
C LEU A 299 13.71 -0.30 -3.81
N LEU A 300 13.68 0.33 -4.98
CA LEU A 300 14.48 -0.09 -6.12
C LEU A 300 15.99 0.03 -5.85
N ALA A 301 16.44 1.16 -5.31
CA ALA A 301 17.85 1.41 -5.05
C ALA A 301 18.44 0.51 -3.97
N THR A 302 17.71 0.26 -2.87
CA THR A 302 18.16 -0.59 -1.77
C THR A 302 18.14 -2.06 -2.13
N VAL A 303 17.10 -2.54 -2.82
CA VAL A 303 16.97 -3.95 -3.24
C VAL A 303 17.99 -4.29 -4.33
N LEU A 304 18.30 -3.38 -5.24
CA LEU A 304 19.37 -3.54 -6.23
C LEU A 304 20.77 -3.27 -5.67
N GLY A 305 20.89 -2.88 -4.40
CA GLY A 305 22.17 -2.70 -3.70
C GLY A 305 22.93 -1.45 -4.13
N ALA A 306 22.28 -0.47 -4.73
CA ALA A 306 22.89 0.82 -5.07
C ALA A 306 23.01 1.76 -3.86
N ILE A 307 22.24 1.50 -2.80
CA ILE A 307 22.33 2.16 -1.49
C ILE A 307 22.44 1.09 -0.40
N GLN A 308 23.34 1.33 0.56
CA GLN A 308 23.59 0.46 1.71
C GLN A 308 23.48 1.26 3.01
#